data_82f381c04d8bb349a4b492082722facc
#
_entry.id   82f381c04d8bb349a4b492082722facc
#
_cell.length_a   1.000
_cell.length_b   1.000
_cell.length_c   1.000
_cell.angle_alpha   90.00
_cell.angle_beta   90.00
_cell.angle_gamma   90.00
#
_symmetry.space_group_name_H-M   'P 1'
#
loop_
_entity.id
_entity.type
_entity.pdbx_description
1 polymer ?
#
loop_
_entity_poly.entity_id
_entity_poly.type
_entity_poly.pdbx_seq_one_letter_code
_entity_poly.pdbx_strand_id
1 'polypeptide(L)'
;MIFDSIKNSALYEKISPNLKLALDYMQENDLNQMEPGRYPVADGKVLVIIKKGYSTKDAAQAKWESHRRDIDIQYLLEGEEVIGWAPADALEPSAPYDGDSDKILYRNDGKGFSTRLTAGDFLILFPDDAHATCLHPGRPCVCNKAVIKVAIE
;
A
#
# COMPACT_ATOMS: atom_id res chain seq x y z
N MET A 1 6.31 9.12 1.54
CA MET A 1 5.46 8.22 2.36
C MET A 1 4.69 9.01 3.42
N ILE A 2 3.43 8.67 3.64
CA ILE A 2 2.59 9.22 4.73
C ILE A 2 2.01 8.04 5.51
N PHE A 3 2.13 8.05 6.84
CA PHE A 3 1.49 7.08 7.75
C PHE A 3 0.52 7.80 8.67
N ASP A 4 -0.74 7.37 8.70
CA ASP A 4 -1.76 7.96 9.59
C ASP A 4 -2.96 7.02 9.80
N SER A 5 -3.88 7.43 10.65
CA SER A 5 -5.18 6.79 10.85
C SER A 5 -6.20 7.32 9.83
N ILE A 6 -7.12 6.46 9.39
CA ILE A 6 -8.23 6.83 8.48
C ILE A 6 -9.01 8.07 8.97
N LYS A 7 -9.07 8.30 10.28
CA LYS A 7 -9.73 9.46 10.88
C LYS A 7 -9.13 10.80 10.44
N ASN A 8 -7.87 10.79 10.01
CA ASN A 8 -7.11 11.97 9.60
C ASN A 8 -6.98 12.10 8.08
N SER A 9 -7.59 11.20 7.29
CA SER A 9 -7.39 11.15 5.84
C SER A 9 -7.74 12.47 5.13
N ALA A 10 -8.69 13.25 5.63
CA ALA A 10 -9.06 14.55 5.09
C ALA A 10 -7.89 15.56 5.04
N LEU A 11 -6.86 15.38 5.86
CA LEU A 11 -5.67 16.25 5.82
C LEU A 11 -4.88 16.12 4.51
N TYR A 12 -5.03 15.03 3.79
CA TYR A 12 -4.23 14.66 2.62
C TYR A 12 -4.96 14.84 1.28
N GLU A 13 -6.25 15.21 1.30
CA GLU A 13 -7.10 15.35 0.10
C GLU A 13 -6.59 16.40 -0.90
N LYS A 14 -5.83 17.38 -0.43
CA LYS A 14 -5.31 18.49 -1.26
C LYS A 14 -4.03 18.12 -2.03
N ILE A 15 -3.49 16.93 -1.83
CA ILE A 15 -2.25 16.50 -2.51
C ILE A 15 -2.50 16.29 -4.01
N SER A 16 -3.58 15.59 -4.38
CA SER A 16 -4.04 15.50 -5.75
C SER A 16 -5.54 15.19 -5.83
N PRO A 17 -6.23 15.55 -6.93
CA PRO A 17 -7.63 15.22 -7.14
C PRO A 17 -7.92 13.71 -7.09
N ASN A 18 -7.05 12.88 -7.67
CA ASN A 18 -7.24 11.43 -7.67
C ASN A 18 -7.02 10.83 -6.28
N LEU A 19 -6.07 11.37 -5.50
CA LEU A 19 -5.88 10.96 -4.11
C LEU A 19 -7.11 11.30 -3.26
N LYS A 20 -7.70 12.48 -3.47
CA LYS A 20 -8.96 12.84 -2.81
C LYS A 20 -10.06 11.82 -3.10
N LEU A 21 -10.27 11.43 -4.35
CA LEU A 21 -11.27 10.41 -4.72
C LEU A 21 -11.05 9.09 -3.98
N ALA A 22 -9.79 8.68 -3.82
CA ALA A 22 -9.45 7.46 -3.10
C ALA A 22 -9.77 7.57 -1.59
N LEU A 23 -9.39 8.70 -0.97
CA LEU A 23 -9.62 8.94 0.46
C LEU A 23 -11.10 9.11 0.79
N ASP A 24 -11.86 9.81 -0.06
CA ASP A 24 -13.32 9.91 0.04
C ASP A 24 -13.95 8.51 -0.01
N TYR A 25 -13.56 7.69 -1.01
CA TYR A 25 -14.08 6.34 -1.15
C TYR A 25 -13.80 5.47 0.08
N MET A 26 -12.61 5.59 0.68
CA MET A 26 -12.25 4.87 1.90
C MET A 26 -13.09 5.30 3.10
N GLN A 27 -13.53 6.55 3.17
CA GLN A 27 -14.37 7.05 4.26
C GLN A 27 -15.86 6.74 4.08
N GLU A 28 -16.34 6.81 2.84
CA GLU A 28 -17.77 6.67 2.52
C GLU A 28 -18.22 5.21 2.44
N ASN A 29 -17.29 4.25 2.33
CA ASN A 29 -17.59 2.84 2.16
C ASN A 29 -17.02 1.99 3.30
N ASP A 30 -17.82 1.07 3.81
CA ASP A 30 -17.31 0.05 4.73
C ASP A 30 -16.57 -1.05 3.97
N LEU A 31 -15.26 -0.85 3.79
CA LEU A 31 -14.41 -1.77 3.04
C LEU A 31 -14.30 -3.15 3.71
N ASN A 32 -14.64 -3.26 5.00
CA ASN A 32 -14.71 -4.56 5.70
C ASN A 32 -15.86 -5.43 5.20
N GLN A 33 -16.94 -4.84 4.70
CA GLN A 33 -18.09 -5.57 4.18
C GLN A 33 -17.94 -5.96 2.70
N MET A 34 -16.94 -5.38 1.99
CA MET A 34 -16.72 -5.72 0.59
C MET A 34 -16.09 -7.10 0.45
N GLU A 35 -16.52 -7.86 -0.56
CA GLU A 35 -15.91 -9.15 -0.88
C GLU A 35 -14.48 -8.98 -1.44
N PRO A 36 -13.61 -10.02 -1.32
CA PRO A 36 -12.31 -9.98 -2.00
C PRO A 36 -12.48 -9.76 -3.50
N GLY A 37 -11.75 -8.78 -4.04
CA GLY A 37 -11.91 -8.44 -5.46
C GLY A 37 -11.21 -7.15 -5.85
N ARG A 38 -11.45 -6.72 -7.09
CA ARG A 38 -10.91 -5.50 -7.69
C ARG A 38 -12.06 -4.62 -8.14
N TYR A 39 -12.10 -3.40 -7.64
CA TYR A 39 -13.19 -2.44 -7.82
C TYR A 39 -12.63 -1.16 -8.44
N PRO A 40 -12.80 -0.97 -9.77
CA PRO A 40 -12.45 0.30 -10.41
C PRO A 40 -13.42 1.40 -9.95
N VAL A 41 -12.85 2.55 -9.62
CA VAL A 41 -13.56 3.74 -9.15
C VAL A 41 -13.16 4.92 -10.03
N ALA A 42 -14.07 5.87 -10.25
CA ALA A 42 -13.81 7.13 -10.94
C ALA A 42 -13.13 6.95 -12.33
N ASP A 43 -13.75 6.16 -13.20
CA ASP A 43 -13.27 5.90 -14.57
C ASP A 43 -11.84 5.33 -14.66
N GLY A 44 -11.46 4.52 -13.66
CA GLY A 44 -10.15 3.87 -13.60
C GLY A 44 -9.04 4.73 -13.00
N LYS A 45 -9.33 5.94 -12.52
CA LYS A 45 -8.37 6.78 -11.81
C LYS A 45 -7.98 6.20 -10.44
N VAL A 46 -8.87 5.40 -9.87
CA VAL A 46 -8.66 4.70 -8.60
C VAL A 46 -9.07 3.24 -8.77
N LEU A 47 -8.24 2.33 -8.27
CA LEU A 47 -8.55 0.90 -8.22
C LEU A 47 -8.45 0.42 -6.78
N VAL A 48 -9.56 0.00 -6.19
CA VAL A 48 -9.60 -0.60 -4.85
C VAL A 48 -9.49 -2.12 -4.96
N ILE A 49 -8.56 -2.71 -4.22
CA ILE A 49 -8.29 -4.15 -4.20
C ILE A 49 -8.50 -4.64 -2.76
N ILE A 50 -9.54 -5.42 -2.54
CA ILE A 50 -9.84 -6.02 -1.23
C ILE A 50 -9.15 -7.38 -1.12
N LYS A 51 -8.36 -7.55 -0.07
CA LYS A 51 -7.69 -8.81 0.27
C LYS A 51 -8.10 -9.23 1.67
N LYS A 52 -8.63 -10.46 1.81
CA LYS A 52 -9.05 -11.01 3.10
C LYS A 52 -8.38 -12.35 3.38
N GLY A 53 -8.13 -12.61 4.65
CA GLY A 53 -7.63 -13.90 5.12
C GLY A 53 -6.21 -14.23 4.66
N TYR A 54 -5.39 -13.24 4.29
CA TYR A 54 -4.01 -13.50 3.95
C TYR A 54 -3.12 -13.60 5.20
N SER A 55 -2.13 -14.50 5.15
CA SER A 55 -1.11 -14.59 6.19
C SER A 55 0.06 -13.67 5.89
N THR A 56 0.50 -12.95 6.92
CA THR A 56 1.76 -12.22 6.87
C THR A 56 2.94 -13.19 6.89
N LYS A 57 4.09 -12.76 6.38
CA LYS A 57 5.29 -13.58 6.16
C LYS A 57 6.51 -12.99 6.86
N ASP A 58 7.56 -13.78 6.98
CA ASP A 58 8.84 -13.37 7.53
C ASP A 58 9.49 -12.26 6.69
N ALA A 59 10.22 -11.36 7.33
CA ALA A 59 10.96 -10.30 6.67
C ALA A 59 12.01 -10.82 5.67
N ALA A 60 12.56 -12.03 5.89
CA ALA A 60 13.45 -12.70 4.95
C ALA A 60 12.77 -13.04 3.60
N GLN A 61 11.44 -13.07 3.56
CA GLN A 61 10.63 -13.29 2.35
C GLN A 61 10.12 -11.97 1.73
N ALA A 62 10.60 -10.82 2.23
CA ALA A 62 10.19 -9.52 1.74
C ALA A 62 10.49 -9.38 0.24
N LYS A 63 9.51 -8.88 -0.49
CA LYS A 63 9.66 -8.45 -1.88
C LYS A 63 9.52 -6.95 -1.91
N TRP A 64 10.60 -6.28 -2.28
CA TRP A 64 10.64 -4.84 -2.36
C TRP A 64 10.22 -4.41 -3.75
N GLU A 65 9.26 -3.49 -3.81
CA GLU A 65 8.72 -2.95 -5.06
C GLU A 65 8.43 -1.45 -4.95
N SER A 66 8.44 -0.76 -6.09
CA SER A 66 7.84 0.56 -6.24
C SER A 66 7.08 0.64 -7.56
N HIS A 67 6.35 1.72 -7.76
CA HIS A 67 5.50 1.95 -8.91
C HIS A 67 5.91 3.25 -9.63
N ARG A 68 5.50 3.44 -10.87
CA ARG A 68 5.76 4.69 -11.61
C ARG A 68 4.48 5.48 -11.90
N ARG A 69 3.37 4.78 -12.10
CA ARG A 69 2.10 5.36 -12.56
C ARG A 69 1.10 5.55 -11.44
N ASP A 70 1.26 4.79 -10.36
CA ASP A 70 0.30 4.77 -9.27
C ASP A 70 0.94 5.19 -7.94
N ILE A 71 0.18 5.90 -7.13
CA ILE A 71 0.37 5.99 -5.69
C ILE A 71 -0.34 4.78 -5.08
N ASP A 72 0.32 4.09 -4.13
CA ASP A 72 -0.29 3.00 -3.38
C ASP A 72 -0.78 3.49 -2.02
N ILE A 73 -2.04 3.17 -1.67
CA ILE A 73 -2.50 3.26 -0.30
C ILE A 73 -2.66 1.84 0.23
N GLN A 74 -1.93 1.52 1.32
CA GLN A 74 -2.09 0.28 2.06
C GLN A 74 -2.96 0.59 3.28
N TYR A 75 -4.20 0.14 3.30
CA TYR A 75 -5.15 0.40 4.39
C TYR A 75 -5.49 -0.92 5.09
N LEU A 76 -5.10 -1.02 6.37
CA LEU A 76 -5.34 -2.23 7.15
C LEU A 76 -6.75 -2.23 7.73
N LEU A 77 -7.51 -3.24 7.39
CA LEU A 77 -8.91 -3.41 7.81
C LEU A 77 -9.00 -4.26 9.08
N GLU A 78 -8.15 -5.30 9.18
CA GLU A 78 -8.14 -6.22 10.32
C GLU A 78 -6.75 -6.87 10.47
N GLY A 79 -6.35 -7.16 11.72
CA GLY A 79 -5.09 -7.78 12.04
C GLY A 79 -3.96 -6.77 12.25
N GLU A 80 -2.73 -7.23 12.04
CA GLU A 80 -1.51 -6.44 12.15
C GLU A 80 -0.56 -6.79 11.00
N GLU A 81 0.00 -5.77 10.37
CA GLU A 81 0.96 -5.91 9.29
C GLU A 81 2.16 -5.00 9.49
N VAL A 82 3.34 -5.48 9.16
CA VAL A 82 4.54 -4.65 9.05
C VAL A 82 4.80 -4.37 7.59
N ILE A 83 5.07 -3.12 7.26
CA ILE A 83 5.48 -2.66 5.94
C ILE A 83 6.88 -2.06 6.05
N GLY A 84 7.81 -2.60 5.26
CA GLY A 84 9.13 -2.02 5.06
C GLY A 84 9.07 -0.87 4.07
N TRP A 85 9.86 0.17 4.31
CA TRP A 85 10.00 1.35 3.46
C TRP A 85 11.46 1.76 3.31
N ALA A 86 11.84 2.17 2.09
CA ALA A 86 13.11 2.83 1.79
C ALA A 86 12.94 3.79 0.61
N PRO A 87 13.76 4.86 0.50
CA PRO A 87 13.81 5.62 -0.74
C PRO A 87 14.20 4.70 -1.91
N ALA A 88 13.49 4.78 -3.03
CA ALA A 88 13.74 3.89 -4.18
C ALA A 88 15.14 4.04 -4.76
N ASP A 89 15.70 5.26 -4.77
CA ASP A 89 17.05 5.58 -5.23
C ASP A 89 18.17 5.03 -4.32
N ALA A 90 17.84 4.66 -3.08
CA ALA A 90 18.78 4.02 -2.16
C ALA A 90 18.91 2.50 -2.40
N LEU A 91 18.03 1.91 -3.20
CA LEU A 91 17.98 0.47 -3.46
C LEU A 91 18.48 0.13 -4.86
N GLU A 92 18.99 -1.09 -5.03
CA GLU A 92 19.42 -1.61 -6.32
C GLU A 92 18.25 -2.34 -7.02
N PRO A 93 17.82 -1.92 -8.22
CA PRO A 93 16.83 -2.68 -8.99
C PRO A 93 17.32 -4.10 -9.25
N SER A 94 16.47 -5.08 -8.98
CA SER A 94 16.75 -6.50 -9.23
C SER A 94 16.24 -7.00 -10.58
N ALA A 95 15.35 -6.21 -11.22
CA ALA A 95 14.80 -6.46 -12.55
C ALA A 95 14.44 -5.12 -13.23
N PRO A 96 14.38 -5.07 -14.58
CA PRO A 96 13.84 -3.92 -15.30
C PRO A 96 12.40 -3.61 -14.87
N TYR A 97 11.99 -2.35 -15.08
CA TYR A 97 10.59 -1.95 -14.87
C TYR A 97 9.65 -2.78 -15.74
N ASP A 98 8.66 -3.38 -15.10
CA ASP A 98 7.57 -4.07 -15.77
C ASP A 98 6.39 -3.09 -15.95
N GLY A 99 6.17 -2.66 -17.19
CA GLY A 99 5.10 -1.72 -17.53
C GLY A 99 3.69 -2.31 -17.43
N ASP A 100 3.53 -3.63 -17.53
CA ASP A 100 2.23 -4.29 -17.46
C ASP A 100 1.69 -4.32 -16.03
N SER A 101 2.56 -4.63 -15.08
CA SER A 101 2.22 -4.65 -13.65
C SER A 101 2.54 -3.34 -12.91
N ASP A 102 3.14 -2.37 -13.59
CA ASP A 102 3.64 -1.12 -13.00
C ASP A 102 4.58 -1.35 -11.81
N LYS A 103 5.61 -2.19 -11.98
CA LYS A 103 6.52 -2.57 -10.90
C LYS A 103 7.99 -2.41 -11.25
N ILE A 104 8.73 -1.90 -10.27
CA ILE A 104 10.18 -2.06 -10.18
C ILE A 104 10.43 -2.93 -8.96
N LEU A 105 11.21 -4.00 -9.14
CA LEU A 105 11.63 -4.85 -8.03
C LEU A 105 13.05 -4.51 -7.59
N TYR A 106 13.30 -4.60 -6.28
CA TYR A 106 14.57 -4.21 -5.68
C TYR A 106 15.18 -5.32 -4.82
N ARG A 107 16.53 -5.27 -4.69
CA ARG A 107 17.26 -5.88 -3.59
C ARG A 107 17.34 -4.86 -2.46
N ASN A 108 17.14 -5.33 -1.23
CA ASN A 108 17.33 -4.49 -0.07
C ASN A 108 18.31 -5.16 0.91
N ASP A 109 19.44 -4.50 1.12
CA ASP A 109 20.52 -4.93 2.01
C ASP A 109 20.41 -4.22 3.38
N GLY A 110 19.20 -4.14 3.92
CA GLY A 110 18.94 -3.57 5.25
C GLY A 110 18.78 -2.04 5.28
N LYS A 111 18.45 -1.43 4.14
CA LYS A 111 18.17 0.01 4.08
C LYS A 111 16.73 0.33 4.42
N GLY A 112 16.50 1.57 4.91
CA GLY A 112 15.19 2.05 5.28
C GLY A 112 14.78 1.66 6.69
N PHE A 113 13.48 1.57 6.90
CA PHE A 113 12.89 1.17 8.18
C PHE A 113 11.57 0.41 7.95
N SER A 114 10.99 -0.10 9.02
CA SER A 114 9.68 -0.75 8.98
C SER A 114 8.70 -0.05 9.90
N THR A 115 7.44 0.03 9.49
CA THR A 115 6.34 0.51 10.32
C THR A 115 5.30 -0.58 10.51
N ARG A 116 4.65 -0.59 11.68
CA ARG A 116 3.57 -1.52 12.01
C ARG A 116 2.24 -0.81 11.83
N LEU A 117 1.36 -1.41 11.04
CA LEU A 117 -0.02 -1.00 10.87
C LEU A 117 -0.93 -1.87 11.75
N THR A 118 -1.94 -1.24 12.32
CA THR A 118 -3.08 -1.87 12.98
C THR A 118 -4.38 -1.49 12.26
N ALA A 119 -5.48 -2.16 12.58
CA ALA A 119 -6.76 -1.88 11.93
C ALA A 119 -7.13 -0.39 12.04
N GLY A 120 -7.44 0.23 10.91
CA GLY A 120 -7.75 1.65 10.79
C GLY A 120 -6.55 2.54 10.40
N ASP A 121 -5.33 1.99 10.38
CA ASP A 121 -4.15 2.71 9.89
C ASP A 121 -4.00 2.58 8.38
N PHE A 122 -3.46 3.61 7.74
CA PHE A 122 -3.09 3.57 6.33
C PHE A 122 -1.67 4.11 6.09
N LEU A 123 -1.10 3.68 4.97
CA LEU A 123 0.18 4.14 4.47
C LEU A 123 0.00 4.59 3.01
N ILE A 124 0.33 5.85 2.70
CA ILE A 124 0.39 6.36 1.32
C ILE A 124 1.84 6.28 0.86
N LEU A 125 2.07 5.61 -0.25
CA LEU A 125 3.37 5.34 -0.85
C LEU A 125 3.39 5.96 -2.24
N PHE A 126 4.28 6.93 -2.44
CA PHE A 126 4.50 7.59 -3.73
C PHE A 126 5.48 6.79 -4.59
N PRO A 127 5.68 7.11 -5.87
CA PRO A 127 6.58 6.37 -6.77
C PRO A 127 8.01 6.17 -6.24
N ASP A 128 8.54 7.16 -5.52
CA ASP A 128 9.89 7.10 -4.94
C ASP A 128 9.95 6.35 -3.59
N ASP A 129 8.82 5.81 -3.14
CA ASP A 129 8.69 5.03 -1.91
C ASP A 129 8.77 3.53 -2.22
N ALA A 130 9.97 2.96 -2.26
CA ALA A 130 10.10 1.50 -2.33
C ALA A 130 9.60 0.87 -1.03
N HIS A 131 8.84 -0.22 -1.15
CA HIS A 131 8.17 -0.84 -0.01
C HIS A 131 8.09 -2.36 -0.14
N ALA A 132 7.98 -3.02 1.03
CA ALA A 132 7.72 -4.45 1.14
C ALA A 132 6.55 -4.67 2.09
N THR A 133 5.50 -5.34 1.61
CA THR A 133 4.24 -5.53 2.32
C THR A 133 4.03 -6.97 2.80
N CYS A 134 2.99 -7.16 3.60
CA CYS A 134 2.59 -8.46 4.14
C CYS A 134 3.64 -9.10 5.07
N LEU A 135 4.37 -8.31 5.83
CA LEU A 135 5.34 -8.81 6.81
C LEU A 135 4.69 -8.94 8.19
N HIS A 136 5.15 -9.89 9.00
CA HIS A 136 4.61 -10.08 10.34
C HIS A 136 5.43 -9.32 11.41
N PRO A 137 4.79 -8.90 12.52
CA PRO A 137 5.45 -8.18 13.62
C PRO A 137 6.11 -9.14 14.65
N GLY A 138 6.81 -10.16 14.17
CA GLY A 138 7.47 -11.18 14.99
C GLY A 138 6.82 -12.57 14.94
N ARG A 139 5.55 -12.66 14.55
CA ARG A 139 4.84 -13.93 14.33
C ARG A 139 3.80 -13.76 13.20
N PRO A 140 3.51 -14.83 12.44
CA PRO A 140 2.46 -14.76 11.40
C PRO A 140 1.12 -14.32 11.98
N CYS A 141 0.44 -13.41 11.26
CA CYS A 141 -0.89 -12.91 11.55
C CYS A 141 -1.78 -13.12 10.32
N VAL A 142 -3.06 -13.33 10.55
CA VAL A 142 -4.06 -13.29 9.48
C VAL A 142 -4.63 -11.88 9.41
N CYS A 143 -4.67 -11.30 8.21
CA CYS A 143 -5.05 -9.91 7.99
C CYS A 143 -6.06 -9.75 6.87
N ASN A 144 -6.83 -8.66 6.96
CA ASN A 144 -7.63 -8.12 5.88
C ASN A 144 -7.15 -6.70 5.56
N LYS A 145 -7.02 -6.36 4.29
CA LYS A 145 -6.64 -5.01 3.86
C LYS A 145 -7.27 -4.60 2.55
N ALA A 146 -7.31 -3.30 2.32
CA ALA A 146 -7.51 -2.70 1.01
C ALA A 146 -6.16 -2.17 0.50
N VAL A 147 -5.83 -2.50 -0.75
CA VAL A 147 -4.76 -1.82 -1.50
C VAL A 147 -5.44 -0.92 -2.51
N ILE A 148 -5.19 0.37 -2.43
CA ILE A 148 -5.80 1.33 -3.33
C ILE A 148 -4.71 1.89 -4.25
N LYS A 149 -4.85 1.64 -5.55
CA LYS A 149 -4.01 2.20 -6.60
C LYS A 149 -4.62 3.51 -7.06
N VAL A 150 -3.84 4.58 -7.03
CA VAL A 150 -4.29 5.93 -7.40
C VAL A 150 -3.41 6.42 -8.54
N ALA A 151 -3.98 6.58 -9.72
CA ALA A 151 -3.25 7.05 -10.89
C ALA A 151 -2.67 8.45 -10.65
N ILE A 152 -1.40 8.64 -11.00
CA ILE A 152 -0.76 9.95 -11.03
C ILE A 152 -1.26 10.70 -12.25
N GLU A 153 -1.56 11.97 -12.07
CA GLU A 153 -1.99 12.88 -13.16
C GLU A 153 -0.82 13.26 -14.07
#